data_19a47227651111a1cff22c769b2f378a
#
_entry.id   19a47227651111a1cff22c769b2f378a
#
_cell.length_a   1.000
_cell.length_b   1.000
_cell.length_c   1.000
_cell.angle_alpha   90.00
_cell.angle_beta   90.00
_cell.angle_gamma   90.00
#
_symmetry.space_group_name_H-M   'P 1'
#
loop_
_entity.id
_entity.type
_entity.pdbx_description
1 polymer ?
#
loop_
_entity_poly.entity_id
_entity_poly.type
_entity_poly.pdbx_seq_one_letter_code
_entity_poly.pdbx_strand_id
1 'polypeptide(L)'
;MHNELLKVAKFGGSSLSDPRRFGEAISIIKAQEERRFVVVSAPGKRFSGDEKVTDLLYACYDAAQNGNQEAFHRIFDRIKERFSLLQDALCPDFSLDEDFETICAGLKRRMGKDYAASRGEYLCGKLMAKCLGYPFVDPADCVFFKDDGAFDSERTNDALHSVLTSLGRAVIPGFYGSMPNDTIRTFSRGGSDITGSIVARAVDADLYENWTDVDGFLMADPRIVQNPRVMESVTYHELRELSYMGATVLHEDSVLPVRMAGIPILIKNTCNPSAPGTLILPRRDSEPALPITGIAGRKGFSALTVEKDMMNGELGFCRKILQVLEENDVNFEHMPTGIDGVTVVAPTTQLAGKRMNILSNICRKAKPECAYFEDHIALIAVVGSGVYNHRFSGSSPISTVFSALSDANIPVLLTNRSLAENNIIVGVDENRFEDAIRAIYSSFVK
;
A
#
# COMPACT_ATOMS: atom_id res chain seq x y z
N MET A 1 26.80 26.17 3.56
CA MET A 1 26.17 25.49 4.70
C MET A 1 25.81 24.10 4.20
N HIS A 2 26.44 23.03 4.72
CA HIS A 2 25.98 21.68 4.44
C HIS A 2 24.58 21.58 5.05
N ASN A 3 23.55 21.52 4.21
CA ASN A 3 22.21 21.17 4.68
C ASN A 3 22.33 19.75 5.25
N GLU A 4 22.23 19.59 6.57
CA GLU A 4 22.13 18.27 7.17
C GLU A 4 20.89 17.59 6.62
N LEU A 5 21.05 16.41 6.04
CA LEU A 5 19.95 15.60 5.54
C LEU A 5 18.87 15.45 6.62
N LEU A 6 17.62 15.74 6.29
CA LEU A 6 16.49 15.58 7.21
C LEU A 6 15.72 14.30 6.85
N LYS A 7 15.62 13.38 7.80
CA LYS A 7 14.91 12.11 7.61
C LYS A 7 13.71 11.99 8.55
N VAL A 8 12.61 11.50 8.00
CA VAL A 8 11.46 11.03 8.76
C VAL A 8 11.50 9.52 8.76
N ALA A 9 11.47 8.90 9.95
CA ALA A 9 11.51 7.44 10.09
C ALA A 9 10.17 6.93 10.66
N LYS A 10 9.47 6.06 9.91
CA LYS A 10 8.24 5.41 10.39
C LYS A 10 8.51 3.94 10.68
N PHE A 11 8.04 3.46 11.81
CA PHE A 11 8.14 2.07 12.23
C PHE A 11 6.79 1.36 12.25
N GLY A 12 6.69 0.23 11.54
CA GLY A 12 5.50 -0.61 11.51
C GLY A 12 5.27 -1.40 12.80
N GLY A 13 4.07 -1.92 13.00
CA GLY A 13 3.73 -2.63 14.23
C GLY A 13 4.57 -3.90 14.47
N SER A 14 4.98 -4.60 13.42
CA SER A 14 5.90 -5.75 13.50
C SER A 14 7.29 -5.37 14.08
N SER A 15 7.74 -4.14 13.79
CA SER A 15 8.99 -3.58 14.30
C SER A 15 8.92 -3.09 15.75
N LEU A 16 7.71 -3.07 16.35
CA LEU A 16 7.45 -2.55 17.71
C LEU A 16 6.71 -3.58 18.58
N SER A 17 6.69 -4.86 18.16
CA SER A 17 5.84 -5.90 18.74
C SER A 17 6.25 -6.37 20.13
N ASP A 18 7.52 -6.31 20.45
CA ASP A 18 8.13 -6.80 21.69
C ASP A 18 9.34 -5.95 22.10
N PRO A 19 9.87 -6.09 23.34
CA PRO A 19 10.97 -5.26 23.82
C PRO A 19 12.24 -5.33 22.98
N ARG A 20 12.58 -6.48 22.40
CA ARG A 20 13.76 -6.64 21.57
C ARG A 20 13.63 -5.82 20.29
N ARG A 21 12.52 -6.01 19.55
CA ARG A 21 12.26 -5.30 18.30
C ARG A 21 12.12 -3.79 18.50
N PHE A 22 11.48 -3.41 19.59
CA PHE A 22 11.36 -2.00 19.97
C PHE A 22 12.74 -1.38 20.27
N GLY A 23 13.61 -2.11 20.98
CA GLY A 23 15.00 -1.73 21.22
C GLY A 23 15.84 -1.64 19.96
N GLU A 24 15.63 -2.54 18.99
CA GLU A 24 16.25 -2.47 17.65
C GLU A 24 15.80 -1.19 16.93
N ALA A 25 14.52 -0.83 16.97
CA ALA A 25 14.02 0.43 16.39
C ALA A 25 14.65 1.66 17.04
N ILE A 26 14.75 1.71 18.37
CA ILE A 26 15.47 2.77 19.11
C ILE A 26 16.92 2.88 18.65
N SER A 27 17.61 1.75 18.52
CA SER A 27 19.01 1.70 18.09
C SER A 27 19.18 2.23 16.66
N ILE A 28 18.27 1.87 15.77
CA ILE A 28 18.23 2.39 14.38
C ILE A 28 18.03 3.91 14.38
N ILE A 29 17.11 4.44 15.18
CA ILE A 29 16.85 5.89 15.26
C ILE A 29 18.11 6.61 15.75
N LYS A 30 18.70 6.14 16.84
CA LYS A 30 19.90 6.75 17.46
C LYS A 30 21.16 6.63 16.62
N ALA A 31 21.21 5.70 15.66
CA ALA A 31 22.37 5.50 14.80
C ALA A 31 22.59 6.64 13.80
N GLN A 32 21.60 7.47 13.53
CA GLN A 32 21.67 8.60 12.61
C GLN A 32 20.91 9.81 13.17
N GLU A 33 21.62 10.91 13.41
CA GLU A 33 21.01 12.15 13.96
C GLU A 33 20.02 12.82 13.01
N GLU A 34 20.09 12.51 11.74
CA GLU A 34 19.19 12.99 10.69
C GLU A 34 17.76 12.43 10.84
N ARG A 35 17.55 11.34 11.59
CA ARG A 35 16.23 10.77 11.91
C ARG A 35 15.55 11.55 13.03
N ARG A 36 15.17 12.77 12.72
CA ARG A 36 14.65 13.73 13.71
C ARG A 36 13.17 13.48 14.03
N PHE A 37 12.38 13.06 13.06
CA PHE A 37 10.95 12.85 13.23
C PHE A 37 10.62 11.37 13.10
N VAL A 38 9.99 10.83 14.11
CA VAL A 38 9.71 9.40 14.22
C VAL A 38 8.21 9.16 14.30
N VAL A 39 7.69 8.34 13.38
CA VAL A 39 6.29 7.94 13.38
C VAL A 39 6.17 6.48 13.78
N VAL A 40 5.28 6.16 14.73
CA VAL A 40 5.12 4.82 15.26
C VAL A 40 3.71 4.27 15.05
N SER A 41 3.63 2.97 14.77
CA SER A 41 2.37 2.20 14.80
C SER A 41 2.13 1.61 16.19
N ALA A 42 0.92 1.11 16.43
CA ALA A 42 0.65 0.25 17.58
C ALA A 42 1.49 -1.04 17.52
N PRO A 43 1.84 -1.66 18.66
CA PRO A 43 2.56 -2.91 18.69
C PRO A 43 1.81 -4.02 17.96
N GLY A 44 2.49 -4.67 16.99
CA GLY A 44 1.97 -5.76 16.18
C GLY A 44 1.94 -7.08 16.94
N LYS A 45 1.78 -8.18 16.19
CA LYS A 45 1.86 -9.55 16.72
C LYS A 45 3.30 -9.90 17.06
N ARG A 46 3.51 -10.54 18.22
CA ARG A 46 4.82 -11.09 18.65
C ARG A 46 5.14 -12.43 17.95
N PHE A 47 4.07 -13.21 17.65
CA PHE A 47 4.12 -14.51 16.96
C PHE A 47 2.81 -14.76 16.20
N SER A 48 2.75 -15.79 15.37
CA SER A 48 1.61 -16.02 14.43
C SER A 48 0.25 -16.19 15.10
N GLY A 49 0.20 -16.73 16.31
CA GLY A 49 -1.04 -16.92 17.12
C GLY A 49 -1.39 -15.73 18.02
N ASP A 50 -0.61 -14.65 18.02
CA ASP A 50 -0.86 -13.48 18.87
C ASP A 50 -1.91 -12.54 18.27
N GLU A 51 -2.50 -11.67 19.10
CA GLU A 51 -3.42 -10.63 18.67
C GLU A 51 -2.73 -9.27 18.60
N LYS A 52 -3.10 -8.46 17.62
CA LYS A 52 -2.62 -7.08 17.54
C LYS A 52 -3.26 -6.24 18.66
N VAL A 53 -2.52 -5.25 19.14
CA VAL A 53 -3.05 -4.30 20.14
C VAL A 53 -4.29 -3.58 19.62
N THR A 54 -4.33 -3.22 18.34
CA THR A 54 -5.48 -2.57 17.70
C THR A 54 -6.72 -3.47 17.72
N ASP A 55 -6.56 -4.80 17.47
CA ASP A 55 -7.67 -5.77 17.53
C ASP A 55 -8.20 -5.91 18.96
N LEU A 56 -7.29 -5.95 19.95
CA LEU A 56 -7.68 -5.95 21.38
C LEU A 56 -8.43 -4.68 21.77
N LEU A 57 -8.03 -3.50 21.28
CA LEU A 57 -8.71 -2.24 21.53
C LEU A 57 -10.12 -2.21 20.92
N TYR A 58 -10.30 -2.73 19.71
CA TYR A 58 -11.63 -2.91 19.13
C TYR A 58 -12.49 -3.85 19.95
N ALA A 59 -11.97 -5.01 20.34
CA ALA A 59 -12.72 -5.97 21.18
C ALA A 59 -13.07 -5.38 22.55
N CYS A 60 -12.18 -4.57 23.13
CA CYS A 60 -12.42 -3.86 24.38
C CYS A 60 -13.55 -2.83 24.23
N TYR A 61 -13.54 -2.06 23.16
CA TYR A 61 -14.61 -1.12 22.82
C TYR A 61 -15.95 -1.83 22.64
N ASP A 62 -15.99 -2.93 21.89
CA ASP A 62 -17.24 -3.70 21.66
C ASP A 62 -17.76 -4.30 22.99
N ALA A 63 -16.88 -4.78 23.87
CA ALA A 63 -17.27 -5.25 25.22
C ALA A 63 -17.89 -4.13 26.06
N ALA A 64 -17.32 -2.91 26.01
CA ALA A 64 -17.87 -1.73 26.69
C ALA A 64 -19.25 -1.33 26.13
N GLN A 65 -19.42 -1.36 24.79
CA GLN A 65 -20.69 -1.06 24.13
C GLN A 65 -21.81 -2.04 24.55
N ASN A 66 -21.46 -3.32 24.65
CA ASN A 66 -22.39 -4.40 25.04
C ASN A 66 -22.61 -4.50 26.55
N GLY A 67 -22.01 -3.63 27.38
CA GLY A 67 -22.12 -3.65 28.83
C GLY A 67 -21.44 -4.84 29.50
N ASN A 68 -20.60 -5.60 28.79
CA ASN A 68 -19.88 -6.76 29.33
C ASN A 68 -18.63 -6.31 30.08
N GLN A 69 -18.79 -5.94 31.36
CA GLN A 69 -17.71 -5.42 32.20
C GLN A 69 -16.59 -6.44 32.43
N GLU A 70 -16.91 -7.72 32.57
CA GLU A 70 -15.93 -8.79 32.81
C GLU A 70 -15.02 -8.95 31.56
N ALA A 71 -15.60 -9.06 30.38
CA ALA A 71 -14.84 -9.13 29.15
C ALA A 71 -14.02 -7.85 28.93
N PHE A 72 -14.59 -6.67 29.21
CA PHE A 72 -13.88 -5.39 29.12
C PHE A 72 -12.60 -5.39 29.96
N HIS A 73 -12.69 -5.71 31.26
CA HIS A 73 -11.54 -5.69 32.13
C HIS A 73 -10.49 -6.71 31.70
N ARG A 74 -10.90 -7.95 31.40
CA ARG A 74 -9.98 -9.00 30.95
C ARG A 74 -9.21 -8.61 29.70
N ILE A 75 -9.86 -7.96 28.72
CA ILE A 75 -9.20 -7.54 27.48
C ILE A 75 -8.29 -6.34 27.76
N PHE A 76 -8.76 -5.38 28.56
CA PHE A 76 -7.99 -4.18 28.88
C PHE A 76 -6.73 -4.52 29.69
N ASP A 77 -6.80 -5.48 30.61
CA ASP A 77 -5.65 -5.96 31.36
C ASP A 77 -4.58 -6.59 30.45
N ARG A 78 -4.99 -7.29 29.40
CA ARG A 78 -4.05 -7.79 28.36
C ARG A 78 -3.36 -6.67 27.59
N ILE A 79 -4.08 -5.56 27.32
CA ILE A 79 -3.47 -4.38 26.69
C ILE A 79 -2.45 -3.76 27.66
N LYS A 80 -2.81 -3.59 28.93
CA LYS A 80 -1.88 -3.11 29.96
C LYS A 80 -0.64 -3.97 30.04
N GLU A 81 -0.80 -5.29 30.17
CA GLU A 81 0.30 -6.25 30.22
C GLU A 81 1.27 -6.09 29.04
N ARG A 82 0.74 -5.92 27.82
CA ARG A 82 1.56 -5.72 26.61
C ARG A 82 2.44 -4.47 26.72
N PHE A 83 1.90 -3.35 27.19
CA PHE A 83 2.66 -2.11 27.33
C PHE A 83 3.55 -2.10 28.58
N SER A 84 3.14 -2.72 29.69
CA SER A 84 3.99 -2.87 30.88
C SER A 84 5.25 -3.67 30.57
N LEU A 85 5.14 -4.76 29.81
CA LEU A 85 6.32 -5.53 29.35
C LEU A 85 7.30 -4.68 28.53
N LEU A 86 6.79 -3.79 27.66
CA LEU A 86 7.64 -2.87 26.90
C LEU A 86 8.26 -1.80 27.80
N GLN A 87 7.45 -1.20 28.68
CA GLN A 87 7.86 -0.16 29.62
C GLN A 87 8.95 -0.64 30.59
N ASP A 88 8.72 -1.78 31.24
CA ASP A 88 9.65 -2.33 32.26
C ASP A 88 11.00 -2.69 31.63
N ALA A 89 11.00 -3.17 30.40
CA ALA A 89 12.23 -3.54 29.70
C ALA A 89 13.00 -2.36 29.12
N LEU A 90 12.33 -1.26 28.74
CA LEU A 90 12.93 -0.17 27.97
C LEU A 90 13.08 1.14 28.74
N CYS A 91 12.13 1.46 29.62
CA CYS A 91 12.05 2.70 30.38
C CYS A 91 11.38 2.49 31.74
N PRO A 92 12.01 1.74 32.69
CA PRO A 92 11.39 1.35 33.97
C PRO A 92 11.00 2.55 34.87
N ASP A 93 11.66 3.68 34.69
CA ASP A 93 11.36 4.94 35.43
C ASP A 93 10.20 5.73 34.85
N PHE A 94 9.50 5.20 33.84
CA PHE A 94 8.35 5.84 33.21
C PHE A 94 7.09 5.04 33.50
N SER A 95 5.98 5.70 33.83
CA SER A 95 4.68 5.04 34.00
C SER A 95 3.67 5.51 32.96
N LEU A 96 2.88 4.57 32.44
CA LEU A 96 1.71 4.78 31.60
C LEU A 96 0.38 4.68 32.37
N ASP A 97 0.41 4.61 33.71
CA ASP A 97 -0.79 4.35 34.52
C ASP A 97 -1.86 5.43 34.36
N GLU A 98 -1.48 6.71 34.35
CA GLU A 98 -2.41 7.82 34.12
C GLU A 98 -3.04 7.74 32.70
N ASP A 99 -2.24 7.33 31.72
CA ASP A 99 -2.74 7.13 30.34
C ASP A 99 -3.74 5.97 30.27
N PHE A 100 -3.45 4.86 30.97
CA PHE A 100 -4.37 3.73 31.06
C PHE A 100 -5.68 4.10 31.75
N GLU A 101 -5.65 4.89 32.82
CA GLU A 101 -6.85 5.37 33.50
C GLU A 101 -7.69 6.25 32.56
N THR A 102 -7.05 7.18 31.87
CA THR A 102 -7.69 8.08 30.90
C THR A 102 -8.33 7.28 29.75
N ILE A 103 -7.61 6.30 29.19
CA ILE A 103 -8.10 5.46 28.10
C ILE A 103 -9.26 4.59 28.58
N CYS A 104 -9.14 3.96 29.77
CA CYS A 104 -10.21 3.16 30.36
C CYS A 104 -11.49 3.99 30.55
N ALA A 105 -11.36 5.21 31.08
CA ALA A 105 -12.49 6.12 31.25
C ALA A 105 -13.10 6.54 29.89
N GLY A 106 -12.28 6.83 28.90
CA GLY A 106 -12.73 7.16 27.55
C GLY A 106 -13.50 6.04 26.87
N LEU A 107 -13.02 4.79 26.95
CA LEU A 107 -13.69 3.61 26.42
C LEU A 107 -15.03 3.36 27.10
N LYS A 108 -15.10 3.51 28.45
CA LYS A 108 -16.34 3.39 29.21
C LYS A 108 -17.36 4.50 28.88
N ARG A 109 -16.88 5.73 28.58
CA ARG A 109 -17.72 6.87 28.13
C ARG A 109 -18.10 6.77 26.66
N ARG A 110 -17.66 5.75 25.94
CA ARG A 110 -17.99 5.50 24.52
C ARG A 110 -17.54 6.62 23.59
N MET A 111 -16.32 7.09 23.73
CA MET A 111 -15.72 8.18 22.91
C MET A 111 -15.57 7.82 21.42
N GLY A 112 -15.98 6.62 21.00
CA GLY A 112 -15.97 6.19 19.60
C GLY A 112 -14.96 5.08 19.30
N LYS A 113 -15.23 4.40 18.18
CA LYS A 113 -14.40 3.27 17.73
C LYS A 113 -13.01 3.72 17.28
N ASP A 114 -12.93 4.88 16.64
CA ASP A 114 -11.67 5.47 16.19
C ASP A 114 -10.81 5.92 17.37
N TYR A 115 -11.43 6.47 18.43
CA TYR A 115 -10.73 6.73 19.69
C TYR A 115 -10.10 5.45 20.24
N ALA A 116 -10.88 4.37 20.34
CA ALA A 116 -10.35 3.09 20.84
C ALA A 116 -9.15 2.62 20.02
N ALA A 117 -9.30 2.55 18.70
CA ALA A 117 -8.26 2.08 17.79
C ALA A 117 -6.95 2.87 17.88
N SER A 118 -7.03 4.19 18.00
CA SER A 118 -5.87 5.09 18.04
C SER A 118 -5.02 4.98 19.31
N ARG A 119 -5.56 4.42 20.40
CA ARG A 119 -4.86 4.41 21.69
C ARG A 119 -3.64 3.49 21.71
N GLY A 120 -3.55 2.53 20.77
CA GLY A 120 -2.37 1.70 20.61
C GLY A 120 -1.16 2.51 20.13
N GLU A 121 -1.35 3.31 19.09
CA GLU A 121 -0.33 4.22 18.57
C GLU A 121 0.02 5.32 19.59
N TYR A 122 -0.98 5.86 20.27
CA TYR A 122 -0.79 6.88 21.31
C TYR A 122 0.15 6.40 22.42
N LEU A 123 -0.14 5.24 23.04
CA LEU A 123 0.70 4.65 24.09
C LEU A 123 2.11 4.31 23.56
N CYS A 124 2.18 3.75 22.36
CA CYS A 124 3.44 3.43 21.71
C CYS A 124 4.29 4.68 21.47
N GLY A 125 3.67 5.76 21.01
CA GLY A 125 4.31 7.06 20.80
C GLY A 125 4.85 7.67 22.08
N LYS A 126 4.08 7.64 23.17
CA LYS A 126 4.55 8.12 24.50
C LYS A 126 5.77 7.35 24.98
N LEU A 127 5.72 6.02 24.87
CA LEU A 127 6.85 5.17 25.26
C LEU A 127 8.10 5.45 24.41
N MET A 128 7.93 5.52 23.07
CA MET A 128 9.04 5.82 22.15
C MET A 128 9.64 7.20 22.42
N ALA A 129 8.81 8.22 22.65
CA ALA A 129 9.25 9.57 22.98
C ALA A 129 10.10 9.59 24.24
N LYS A 130 9.67 8.90 25.29
CA LYS A 130 10.42 8.76 26.54
C LYS A 130 11.77 8.07 26.33
N CYS A 131 11.79 6.92 25.61
CA CYS A 131 13.01 6.15 25.37
C CYS A 131 14.05 6.91 24.52
N LEU A 132 13.58 7.80 23.63
CA LEU A 132 14.45 8.63 22.80
C LEU A 132 14.85 9.95 23.48
N GLY A 133 14.07 10.44 24.45
CA GLY A 133 14.18 11.78 24.98
C GLY A 133 13.69 12.85 23.99
N TYR A 134 12.77 12.48 23.10
CA TYR A 134 12.18 13.40 22.09
C TYR A 134 10.82 13.92 22.60
N PRO A 135 10.42 15.14 22.19
CA PRO A 135 9.06 15.60 22.42
C PRO A 135 8.03 14.65 21.81
N PHE A 136 6.93 14.45 22.53
CA PHE A 136 5.74 13.76 22.04
C PHE A 136 4.78 14.77 21.43
N VAL A 137 4.29 14.52 20.22
CA VAL A 137 3.29 15.36 19.52
C VAL A 137 2.07 14.49 19.25
N ASP A 138 0.93 14.84 19.86
CA ASP A 138 -0.33 14.13 19.63
C ASP A 138 -0.90 14.53 18.25
N PRO A 139 -1.15 13.58 17.34
CA PRO A 139 -1.80 13.87 16.05
C PRO A 139 -3.19 14.52 16.20
N ALA A 140 -3.88 14.32 17.31
CA ALA A 140 -5.16 14.97 17.55
C ALA A 140 -5.07 16.50 17.52
N ASP A 141 -3.90 17.06 17.83
CA ASP A 141 -3.69 18.51 17.88
C ASP A 141 -3.20 19.10 16.55
N CYS A 142 -2.78 18.28 15.58
CA CYS A 142 -2.10 18.75 14.37
C CYS A 142 -2.44 17.98 13.08
N VAL A 143 -3.21 16.91 13.15
CA VAL A 143 -3.72 16.18 11.98
C VAL A 143 -5.24 16.31 11.95
N PHE A 144 -5.77 16.92 10.89
CA PHE A 144 -7.17 17.32 10.84
C PHE A 144 -7.94 16.63 9.73
N PHE A 145 -9.21 16.37 10.01
CA PHE A 145 -10.20 15.93 9.06
C PHE A 145 -11.30 17.00 8.91
N LYS A 146 -11.98 17.01 7.77
CA LYS A 146 -13.12 17.88 7.48
C LYS A 146 -14.42 17.27 8.06
N ASP A 147 -15.49 18.04 8.06
CA ASP A 147 -16.80 17.60 8.55
C ASP A 147 -17.35 16.34 7.85
N ASP A 148 -17.00 16.16 6.57
CA ASP A 148 -17.37 14.97 5.77
C ASP A 148 -16.45 13.76 6.05
N GLY A 149 -15.45 13.90 6.91
CA GLY A 149 -14.45 12.88 7.25
C GLY A 149 -13.32 12.77 6.26
N ALA A 150 -13.22 13.63 5.25
CA ALA A 150 -12.08 13.71 4.34
C ALA A 150 -10.87 14.33 5.06
N PHE A 151 -9.68 13.88 4.71
CA PHE A 151 -8.44 14.41 5.26
C PHE A 151 -8.22 15.88 4.81
N ASP A 152 -7.95 16.77 5.77
CA ASP A 152 -7.62 18.17 5.51
C ASP A 152 -6.10 18.35 5.36
N SER A 153 -5.62 18.18 4.15
CA SER A 153 -4.20 18.17 3.83
C SER A 153 -3.50 19.50 4.07
N GLU A 154 -4.14 20.63 3.77
CA GLU A 154 -3.51 21.96 3.88
C GLU A 154 -3.40 22.38 5.34
N ARG A 155 -4.51 22.36 6.06
CA ARG A 155 -4.53 22.69 7.48
C ARG A 155 -3.57 21.83 8.30
N THR A 156 -3.53 20.52 8.01
CA THR A 156 -2.61 19.59 8.65
C THR A 156 -1.16 19.93 8.35
N ASN A 157 -0.83 20.21 7.08
CA ASN A 157 0.53 20.53 6.67
C ASN A 157 1.04 21.77 7.41
N ASP A 158 0.25 22.83 7.48
CA ASP A 158 0.63 24.10 8.13
C ASP A 158 0.81 23.92 9.64
N ALA A 159 -0.08 23.19 10.30
CA ALA A 159 -0.01 22.91 11.73
C ALA A 159 1.22 22.05 12.08
N LEU A 160 1.44 20.95 11.36
CA LEU A 160 2.61 20.08 11.56
C LEU A 160 3.91 20.82 11.25
N HIS A 161 3.97 21.58 10.16
CA HIS A 161 5.16 22.39 9.82
C HIS A 161 5.53 23.32 10.97
N SER A 162 4.57 24.09 11.49
CA SER A 162 4.79 25.02 12.59
C SER A 162 5.31 24.34 13.86
N VAL A 163 4.63 23.25 14.28
CA VAL A 163 4.99 22.53 15.51
C VAL A 163 6.33 21.83 15.37
N LEU A 164 6.53 21.05 14.30
CA LEU A 164 7.71 20.22 14.16
C LEU A 164 8.98 21.03 13.88
N THR A 165 8.87 22.11 13.12
CA THR A 165 10.01 23.02 12.88
C THR A 165 10.45 23.68 14.19
N SER A 166 9.52 24.09 15.07
CA SER A 166 9.85 24.68 16.36
C SER A 166 10.53 23.70 17.31
N LEU A 167 10.18 22.41 17.26
CA LEU A 167 10.72 21.35 18.12
C LEU A 167 12.06 20.77 17.62
N GLY A 168 12.28 20.82 16.32
CA GLY A 168 13.46 20.26 15.65
C GLY A 168 13.56 18.73 15.63
N ARG A 169 12.90 18.04 16.55
CA ARG A 169 12.75 16.58 16.63
C ARG A 169 11.48 16.22 17.39
N ALA A 170 10.82 15.11 17.05
CA ALA A 170 9.62 14.67 17.74
C ALA A 170 9.28 13.19 17.46
N VAL A 171 8.46 12.59 18.34
CA VAL A 171 7.74 11.34 18.08
C VAL A 171 6.27 11.65 17.88
N ILE A 172 5.71 11.15 16.81
CA ILE A 172 4.33 11.35 16.40
C ILE A 172 3.66 9.96 16.28
N PRO A 173 2.61 9.65 17.06
CA PRO A 173 1.80 8.47 16.79
C PRO A 173 1.20 8.51 15.38
N GLY A 174 1.19 7.36 14.70
CA GLY A 174 0.55 7.26 13.40
C GLY A 174 -0.95 7.04 13.49
N PHE A 175 -1.63 6.94 12.34
CA PHE A 175 -2.96 6.39 12.15
C PHE A 175 -4.14 7.33 12.40
N TYR A 176 -4.07 8.38 13.20
CA TYR A 176 -5.22 9.19 13.58
C TYR A 176 -4.99 10.71 13.56
N GLY A 177 -6.06 11.44 13.68
CA GLY A 177 -6.14 12.88 13.87
C GLY A 177 -7.49 13.26 14.47
N SER A 178 -7.89 14.51 14.39
CA SER A 178 -9.14 15.03 14.95
C SER A 178 -10.12 15.55 13.88
N MET A 179 -11.39 15.42 14.18
CA MET A 179 -12.51 16.07 13.49
C MET A 179 -12.72 17.47 14.04
N PRO A 180 -13.47 18.36 13.35
CA PRO A 180 -13.78 19.71 13.84
C PRO A 180 -14.50 19.78 15.20
N ASN A 181 -15.13 18.68 15.62
CA ASN A 181 -15.78 18.54 16.92
C ASN A 181 -14.90 17.88 17.99
N ASP A 182 -13.58 17.86 17.77
CA ASP A 182 -12.55 17.28 18.65
C ASP A 182 -12.67 15.74 18.86
N THR A 183 -13.50 15.06 18.06
CA THR A 183 -13.53 13.59 18.08
C THR A 183 -12.38 13.03 17.26
N ILE A 184 -11.83 11.89 17.73
CA ILE A 184 -10.76 11.21 17.00
C ILE A 184 -11.32 10.56 15.73
N ARG A 185 -10.56 10.69 14.65
CA ARG A 185 -10.78 10.01 13.38
C ARG A 185 -9.52 9.25 12.97
N THR A 186 -9.69 8.01 12.48
CA THR A 186 -8.59 7.18 11.96
C THR A 186 -8.58 7.15 10.44
N PHE A 187 -7.39 6.98 9.84
CA PHE A 187 -7.27 6.69 8.43
C PHE A 187 -7.75 5.25 8.14
N SER A 188 -8.36 5.03 7.01
CA SER A 188 -9.02 3.75 6.68
C SER A 188 -8.06 2.59 6.46
N ARG A 189 -6.88 2.84 5.88
CA ARG A 189 -5.83 1.84 5.57
C ARG A 189 -4.45 2.47 5.61
N GLY A 190 -3.43 1.70 6.00
CA GLY A 190 -2.03 2.16 6.00
C GLY A 190 -1.81 3.43 6.83
N GLY A 191 -2.61 3.66 7.88
CA GLY A 191 -2.70 4.95 8.55
C GLY A 191 -1.40 5.48 9.10
N SER A 192 -0.54 4.62 9.64
CA SER A 192 0.79 5.06 10.10
C SER A 192 1.73 5.36 8.94
N ASP A 193 1.59 4.69 7.78
CA ASP A 193 2.34 5.01 6.56
C ASP A 193 1.91 6.37 6.01
N ILE A 194 0.59 6.64 6.03
CA ILE A 194 0.03 7.96 5.66
C ILE A 194 0.57 9.03 6.59
N THR A 195 0.56 8.82 7.91
CA THR A 195 1.08 9.80 8.87
C THR A 195 2.56 10.08 8.64
N GLY A 196 3.38 9.03 8.41
CA GLY A 196 4.80 9.20 8.05
C GLY A 196 5.01 10.05 6.80
N SER A 197 4.20 9.82 5.80
CA SER A 197 4.18 10.56 4.53
C SER A 197 3.76 12.04 4.73
N ILE A 198 2.74 12.29 5.56
CA ILE A 198 2.27 13.64 5.92
C ILE A 198 3.35 14.40 6.69
N VAL A 199 3.96 13.75 7.69
CA VAL A 199 5.05 14.34 8.48
C VAL A 199 6.24 14.67 7.60
N ALA A 200 6.65 13.76 6.71
CA ALA A 200 7.75 13.99 5.78
C ALA A 200 7.50 15.21 4.87
N ARG A 201 6.28 15.36 4.36
CA ARG A 201 5.90 16.54 3.57
C ARG A 201 5.92 17.80 4.41
N ALA A 202 5.39 17.78 5.63
CA ALA A 202 5.28 18.95 6.49
C ALA A 202 6.62 19.52 6.91
N VAL A 203 7.66 18.71 7.00
CA VAL A 203 9.02 19.13 7.36
C VAL A 203 9.97 19.26 6.17
N ASP A 204 9.46 19.14 4.94
CA ASP A 204 10.25 19.11 3.69
C ASP A 204 11.44 18.15 3.79
N ALA A 205 11.17 16.90 4.20
CA ALA A 205 12.19 15.90 4.43
C ALA A 205 12.95 15.53 3.14
N ASP A 206 14.25 15.30 3.24
CA ASP A 206 15.06 14.80 2.12
C ASP A 206 14.79 13.33 1.83
N LEU A 207 14.34 12.57 2.86
CA LEU A 207 14.05 11.14 2.76
C LEU A 207 12.99 10.72 3.77
N TYR A 208 12.00 9.95 3.31
CA TYR A 208 11.07 9.22 4.17
C TYR A 208 11.48 7.74 4.26
N GLU A 209 11.91 7.29 5.43
CA GLU A 209 12.26 5.89 5.70
C GLU A 209 11.03 5.15 6.27
N ASN A 210 10.58 4.10 5.59
CA ASN A 210 9.54 3.21 6.09
C ASN A 210 10.16 1.87 6.52
N TRP A 211 10.26 1.68 7.83
CA TRP A 211 10.83 0.52 8.48
C TRP A 211 9.75 -0.55 8.73
N THR A 212 9.97 -1.72 8.17
CA THR A 212 9.06 -2.87 8.20
C THR A 212 9.83 -4.18 8.47
N ASP A 213 9.26 -5.34 8.16
CA ASP A 213 9.83 -6.67 8.38
C ASP A 213 10.30 -7.37 7.09
N VAL A 214 10.40 -6.62 5.97
CA VAL A 214 10.90 -7.14 4.69
C VAL A 214 12.10 -6.33 4.21
N ASP A 215 13.04 -6.98 3.51
CA ASP A 215 14.28 -6.35 3.02
C ASP A 215 14.06 -5.36 1.86
N GLY A 216 12.83 -5.18 1.42
CA GLY A 216 12.42 -4.33 0.32
C GLY A 216 11.33 -4.99 -0.51
N PHE A 217 10.95 -4.37 -1.63
CA PHE A 217 9.97 -4.95 -2.54
C PHE A 217 10.62 -5.97 -3.45
N LEU A 218 9.93 -7.07 -3.69
CA LEU A 218 10.41 -8.17 -4.51
C LEU A 218 9.96 -8.02 -5.96
N MET A 219 10.82 -8.37 -6.90
CA MET A 219 10.55 -8.29 -8.34
C MET A 219 9.42 -9.21 -8.82
N ALA A 220 9.07 -10.23 -8.02
CA ALA A 220 7.94 -11.13 -8.25
C ALA A 220 7.40 -11.65 -6.92
N ASP A 221 6.20 -12.24 -6.93
CA ASP A 221 5.59 -12.84 -5.74
C ASP A 221 6.43 -14.04 -5.24
N PRO A 222 6.92 -14.02 -3.99
CA PRO A 222 7.74 -15.10 -3.41
C PRO A 222 6.99 -16.42 -3.27
N ARG A 223 5.65 -16.41 -3.36
CA ARG A 223 4.83 -17.63 -3.39
C ARG A 223 4.89 -18.33 -4.75
N ILE A 224 5.28 -17.61 -5.80
CA ILE A 224 5.36 -18.11 -7.19
C ILE A 224 6.82 -18.35 -7.60
N VAL A 225 7.68 -17.38 -7.33
CA VAL A 225 9.11 -17.45 -7.65
C VAL A 225 9.90 -17.66 -6.37
N GLN A 226 10.75 -18.67 -6.34
CA GLN A 226 11.59 -18.94 -5.17
C GLN A 226 12.72 -17.89 -5.07
N ASN A 227 12.84 -17.23 -3.91
CA ASN A 227 13.84 -16.21 -3.61
C ASN A 227 13.96 -15.12 -4.70
N PRO A 228 12.88 -14.40 -5.01
CA PRO A 228 12.93 -13.36 -6.02
C PRO A 228 13.85 -12.21 -5.56
N ARG A 229 14.54 -11.60 -6.53
CA ARG A 229 15.44 -10.46 -6.27
C ARG A 229 14.66 -9.28 -5.68
N VAL A 230 15.29 -8.55 -4.76
CA VAL A 230 14.78 -7.28 -4.24
C VAL A 230 14.94 -6.20 -5.31
N MET A 231 13.94 -5.36 -5.49
CA MET A 231 14.01 -4.17 -6.32
C MET A 231 14.92 -3.14 -5.66
N GLU A 232 16.00 -2.72 -6.34
CA GLU A 232 16.90 -1.68 -5.81
C GLU A 232 16.21 -0.32 -5.79
N SER A 233 15.50 0.01 -6.87
CA SER A 233 14.71 1.23 -6.97
C SER A 233 13.47 1.03 -7.83
N VAL A 234 12.43 1.82 -7.52
CA VAL A 234 11.17 1.84 -8.25
C VAL A 234 10.66 3.28 -8.32
N THR A 235 10.10 3.71 -9.43
CA THR A 235 9.44 5.02 -9.49
C THR A 235 8.02 4.94 -8.93
N TYR A 236 7.45 6.08 -8.49
CA TYR A 236 6.06 6.13 -8.04
C TYR A 236 5.07 5.62 -9.11
N HIS A 237 5.39 5.84 -10.38
CA HIS A 237 4.56 5.36 -11.49
C HIS A 237 4.62 3.83 -11.60
N GLU A 238 5.82 3.24 -11.63
CA GLU A 238 6.01 1.78 -11.66
C GLU A 238 5.42 1.10 -10.42
N LEU A 239 5.57 1.72 -9.24
CA LEU A 239 4.99 1.22 -7.99
C LEU A 239 3.45 1.11 -8.09
N ARG A 240 2.80 2.15 -8.67
CA ARG A 240 1.36 2.16 -8.88
C ARG A 240 0.91 1.03 -9.81
N GLU A 241 1.62 0.84 -10.93
CA GLU A 241 1.31 -0.23 -11.88
C GLU A 241 1.44 -1.62 -11.23
N LEU A 242 2.52 -1.86 -10.48
CA LEU A 242 2.73 -3.11 -9.74
C LEU A 242 1.65 -3.34 -8.67
N SER A 243 1.31 -2.31 -7.90
CA SER A 243 0.26 -2.37 -6.87
C SER A 243 -1.11 -2.69 -7.47
N TYR A 244 -1.45 -2.03 -8.58
CA TYR A 244 -2.71 -2.26 -9.28
C TYR A 244 -2.84 -3.71 -9.77
N MET A 245 -1.75 -4.29 -10.22
CA MET A 245 -1.67 -5.68 -10.64
C MET A 245 -1.46 -6.69 -9.50
N GLY A 246 -1.59 -6.24 -8.24
CA GLY A 246 -1.66 -7.10 -7.06
C GLY A 246 -0.33 -7.38 -6.36
N ALA A 247 0.75 -6.67 -6.70
CA ALA A 247 1.97 -6.73 -5.90
C ALA A 247 1.70 -6.20 -4.49
N THR A 248 2.23 -6.91 -3.49
CA THR A 248 2.15 -6.48 -2.09
C THR A 248 3.21 -5.40 -1.83
N VAL A 249 2.83 -4.17 -2.03
CA VAL A 249 3.64 -2.96 -1.84
C VAL A 249 2.86 -1.95 -0.99
N LEU A 250 3.35 -0.73 -0.84
CA LEU A 250 2.63 0.32 -0.13
C LEU A 250 1.29 0.66 -0.80
N HIS A 251 0.28 0.97 0.01
CA HIS A 251 -1.00 1.46 -0.49
C HIS A 251 -0.82 2.85 -1.14
N GLU A 252 -1.47 3.09 -2.28
CA GLU A 252 -1.31 4.34 -3.05
C GLU A 252 -1.59 5.59 -2.20
N ASP A 253 -2.66 5.58 -1.40
CA ASP A 253 -3.02 6.70 -0.54
C ASP A 253 -1.93 7.03 0.49
N SER A 254 -1.17 6.01 0.94
CA SER A 254 -0.13 6.20 1.95
C SER A 254 1.11 6.94 1.43
N VAL A 255 1.31 6.97 0.14
CA VAL A 255 2.46 7.63 -0.49
C VAL A 255 2.12 8.96 -1.17
N LEU A 256 0.83 9.30 -1.26
CA LEU A 256 0.37 10.49 -1.98
C LEU A 256 1.01 11.80 -1.47
N PRO A 257 1.10 12.08 -0.14
CA PRO A 257 1.71 13.33 0.34
C PRO A 257 3.17 13.51 -0.08
N VAL A 258 4.01 12.48 0.08
CA VAL A 258 5.44 12.53 -0.31
C VAL A 258 5.62 12.51 -1.83
N ARG A 259 4.76 11.81 -2.56
CA ARG A 259 4.75 11.83 -4.03
C ARG A 259 4.51 13.25 -4.56
N MET A 260 3.53 13.96 -4.00
CA MET A 260 3.22 15.35 -4.40
C MET A 260 4.37 16.31 -4.07
N ALA A 261 5.08 16.07 -2.97
CA ALA A 261 6.25 16.85 -2.56
C ALA A 261 7.55 16.43 -3.28
N GLY A 262 7.53 15.34 -4.04
CA GLY A 262 8.73 14.82 -4.71
C GLY A 262 9.76 14.20 -3.75
N ILE A 263 9.36 13.82 -2.54
CA ILE A 263 10.23 13.23 -1.52
C ILE A 263 10.42 11.74 -1.80
N PRO A 264 11.65 11.22 -1.85
CA PRO A 264 11.90 9.78 -1.99
C PRO A 264 11.49 9.00 -0.73
N ILE A 265 11.11 7.72 -0.93
CA ILE A 265 10.83 6.79 0.18
C ILE A 265 11.85 5.66 0.14
N LEU A 266 12.41 5.29 1.30
CA LEU A 266 13.27 4.12 1.43
C LEU A 266 12.59 3.07 2.31
N ILE A 267 12.31 1.92 1.73
CA ILE A 267 11.77 0.76 2.46
C ILE A 267 12.94 0.00 3.07
N LYS A 268 12.90 -0.22 4.39
CA LYS A 268 13.98 -0.86 5.15
C LYS A 268 13.45 -1.95 6.08
N ASN A 269 14.29 -2.94 6.33
CA ASN A 269 13.98 -4.01 7.28
C ASN A 269 14.56 -3.70 8.67
N THR A 270 13.69 -3.66 9.67
CA THR A 270 14.11 -3.46 11.07
C THR A 270 14.98 -4.63 11.57
N CYS A 271 14.69 -5.86 11.12
CA CYS A 271 15.45 -7.06 11.49
C CYS A 271 16.79 -7.19 10.72
N ASN A 272 16.95 -6.49 9.62
CA ASN A 272 18.14 -6.47 8.79
C ASN A 272 18.48 -5.03 8.33
N PRO A 273 18.89 -4.15 9.26
CA PRO A 273 19.12 -2.73 8.94
C PRO A 273 20.23 -2.50 7.91
N SER A 274 21.13 -3.47 7.71
CA SER A 274 22.21 -3.41 6.73
C SER A 274 21.76 -3.68 5.30
N ALA A 275 20.59 -4.32 5.10
CA ALA A 275 20.04 -4.52 3.76
C ALA A 275 19.82 -3.17 3.06
N PRO A 276 20.12 -3.04 1.76
CA PRO A 276 19.99 -1.78 1.03
C PRO A 276 18.54 -1.26 1.03
N GLY A 277 17.56 -2.15 1.00
CA GLY A 277 16.14 -1.79 0.88
C GLY A 277 15.72 -1.53 -0.56
N THR A 278 14.52 -0.95 -0.71
CA THR A 278 14.00 -0.45 -1.99
C THR A 278 13.80 1.04 -1.93
N LEU A 279 14.42 1.77 -2.85
CA LEU A 279 14.27 3.22 -2.97
C LEU A 279 13.14 3.56 -3.95
N ILE A 280 12.10 4.25 -3.48
CA ILE A 280 11.00 4.76 -4.30
C ILE A 280 11.30 6.21 -4.66
N LEU A 281 11.32 6.52 -5.95
CA LEU A 281 11.75 7.80 -6.49
C LEU A 281 10.63 8.47 -7.30
N PRO A 282 10.57 9.81 -7.31
CA PRO A 282 9.73 10.54 -8.26
C PRO A 282 10.14 10.24 -9.72
N ARG A 283 11.44 10.16 -9.97
CA ARG A 283 12.04 9.93 -11.27
C ARG A 283 13.42 9.27 -11.08
N ARG A 284 13.83 8.42 -12.02
CA ARG A 284 15.20 7.94 -12.12
C ARG A 284 16.05 8.87 -13.00
N ASP A 285 17.25 9.18 -12.52
CA ASP A 285 18.24 9.95 -13.28
C ASP A 285 19.21 9.05 -14.07
N SER A 286 19.29 7.76 -13.73
CA SER A 286 20.13 6.76 -14.39
C SER A 286 19.33 5.55 -14.86
N GLU A 287 19.81 4.88 -15.90
CA GLU A 287 19.20 3.64 -16.36
C GLU A 287 19.38 2.52 -15.32
N PRO A 288 18.33 1.74 -15.00
CA PRO A 288 18.43 0.63 -14.07
C PRO A 288 19.27 -0.51 -14.68
N ALA A 289 19.88 -1.33 -13.82
CA ALA A 289 20.67 -2.48 -14.23
C ALA A 289 19.86 -3.54 -15.01
N LEU A 290 18.58 -3.65 -14.72
CA LEU A 290 17.65 -4.53 -15.44
C LEU A 290 16.60 -3.71 -16.19
N PRO A 291 16.16 -4.16 -17.37
CA PRO A 291 15.18 -3.44 -18.17
C PRO A 291 13.77 -3.47 -17.58
N ILE A 292 13.54 -4.37 -16.62
CA ILE A 292 12.28 -4.47 -15.88
C ILE A 292 12.51 -4.20 -14.39
N THR A 293 11.51 -3.62 -13.76
CA THR A 293 11.49 -3.34 -12.32
C THR A 293 10.79 -4.46 -11.56
N GLY A 294 9.72 -5.02 -12.12
CA GLY A 294 9.00 -6.11 -11.47
C GLY A 294 7.93 -6.75 -12.35
N ILE A 295 7.42 -7.87 -11.86
CA ILE A 295 6.36 -8.65 -12.49
C ILE A 295 5.27 -8.86 -11.45
N ALA A 296 4.04 -8.45 -11.78
CA ALA A 296 2.87 -8.66 -10.94
C ALA A 296 1.72 -9.20 -11.79
N GLY A 297 0.74 -9.85 -11.17
CA GLY A 297 -0.39 -10.34 -11.92
C GLY A 297 -1.53 -10.79 -11.02
N ARG A 298 -2.71 -10.90 -11.60
CA ARG A 298 -3.94 -11.33 -10.94
C ARG A 298 -4.70 -12.30 -11.81
N LYS A 299 -5.39 -13.22 -11.16
CA LYS A 299 -6.38 -14.13 -11.73
C LYS A 299 -7.79 -13.56 -11.60
N GLY A 300 -8.76 -14.21 -12.20
CA GLY A 300 -10.19 -13.90 -12.00
C GLY A 300 -10.73 -12.88 -12.99
N PHE A 301 -10.27 -12.92 -14.23
CA PHE A 301 -10.80 -12.09 -15.30
C PHE A 301 -11.60 -12.91 -16.31
N SER A 302 -12.55 -12.21 -16.95
CA SER A 302 -13.29 -12.69 -18.11
C SER A 302 -13.18 -11.67 -19.23
N ALA A 303 -13.11 -12.17 -20.46
CA ALA A 303 -13.13 -11.38 -21.66
C ALA A 303 -14.54 -11.43 -22.30
N LEU A 304 -15.11 -10.26 -22.56
CA LEU A 304 -16.29 -10.09 -23.40
C LEU A 304 -15.82 -9.78 -24.82
N THR A 305 -15.95 -10.72 -25.73
CA THR A 305 -15.64 -10.51 -27.15
C THR A 305 -16.92 -10.18 -27.90
N VAL A 306 -16.85 -9.13 -28.73
CA VAL A 306 -17.97 -8.63 -29.56
C VAL A 306 -17.44 -8.47 -30.97
N GLU A 307 -18.00 -9.22 -31.90
CA GLU A 307 -17.60 -9.28 -33.31
C GLU A 307 -18.65 -8.65 -34.22
N LYS A 308 -18.19 -7.83 -35.16
CA LYS A 308 -19.03 -7.19 -36.15
C LYS A 308 -18.24 -6.82 -37.39
N ASP A 309 -18.67 -7.31 -38.55
CA ASP A 309 -18.05 -6.94 -39.81
C ASP A 309 -18.04 -5.44 -40.02
N MET A 310 -16.90 -4.90 -40.48
CA MET A 310 -16.65 -3.49 -40.71
C MET A 310 -16.86 -2.59 -39.47
N MET A 311 -16.64 -3.14 -38.29
CA MET A 311 -16.77 -2.44 -37.00
C MET A 311 -15.96 -1.14 -36.96
N ASN A 312 -14.78 -1.14 -37.54
CA ASN A 312 -13.89 0.03 -37.62
C ASN A 312 -14.49 1.25 -38.36
N GLY A 313 -15.44 1.01 -39.25
CA GLY A 313 -16.17 2.06 -39.98
C GLY A 313 -17.40 2.60 -39.20
N GLU A 314 -17.83 1.97 -38.15
CA GLU A 314 -19.03 2.36 -37.40
C GLU A 314 -18.70 3.33 -36.26
N LEU A 315 -19.05 4.60 -36.45
CA LEU A 315 -18.87 5.62 -35.41
C LEU A 315 -19.62 5.25 -34.10
N GLY A 316 -18.89 5.22 -32.99
CA GLY A 316 -19.45 5.03 -31.67
C GLY A 316 -19.78 3.59 -31.31
N PHE A 317 -19.29 2.59 -32.07
CA PHE A 317 -19.52 1.18 -31.74
C PHE A 317 -19.04 0.83 -30.34
N CYS A 318 -17.77 1.10 -30.03
CA CYS A 318 -17.19 0.86 -28.69
C CYS A 318 -17.94 1.63 -27.58
N ARG A 319 -18.42 2.86 -27.86
CA ARG A 319 -19.23 3.63 -26.89
C ARG A 319 -20.52 2.89 -26.52
N LYS A 320 -21.18 2.23 -27.48
CA LYS A 320 -22.40 1.46 -27.19
C LYS A 320 -22.12 0.27 -26.25
N ILE A 321 -20.96 -0.38 -26.39
CA ILE A 321 -20.55 -1.49 -25.53
C ILE A 321 -20.22 -0.97 -24.13
N LEU A 322 -19.40 0.09 -24.04
CA LEU A 322 -19.04 0.70 -22.77
C LEU A 322 -20.27 1.25 -22.02
N GLN A 323 -21.25 1.81 -22.73
CA GLN A 323 -22.51 2.23 -22.14
C GLN A 323 -23.29 1.07 -21.52
N VAL A 324 -23.28 -0.12 -22.14
CA VAL A 324 -23.93 -1.30 -21.57
C VAL A 324 -23.20 -1.75 -20.29
N LEU A 325 -21.87 -1.69 -20.27
CA LEU A 325 -21.12 -2.02 -19.05
C LEU A 325 -21.38 -1.03 -17.92
N GLU A 326 -21.40 0.28 -18.22
CA GLU A 326 -21.75 1.35 -17.28
C GLU A 326 -23.16 1.15 -16.70
N GLU A 327 -24.17 0.89 -17.55
CA GLU A 327 -25.56 0.62 -17.12
C GLU A 327 -25.70 -0.64 -16.23
N ASN A 328 -24.68 -1.50 -16.20
CA ASN A 328 -24.60 -2.70 -15.38
C ASN A 328 -23.58 -2.59 -14.23
N ASP A 329 -23.04 -1.39 -13.94
CA ASP A 329 -22.01 -1.15 -12.92
C ASP A 329 -20.82 -2.14 -13.07
N VAL A 330 -20.24 -2.23 -14.27
CA VAL A 330 -19.09 -3.06 -14.59
C VAL A 330 -17.94 -2.17 -15.05
N ASN A 331 -16.86 -2.14 -14.28
CA ASN A 331 -15.60 -1.55 -14.69
C ASN A 331 -14.80 -2.53 -15.54
N PHE A 332 -14.08 -2.02 -16.52
CA PHE A 332 -13.18 -2.83 -17.35
C PHE A 332 -11.70 -2.49 -17.05
N GLU A 333 -10.84 -3.46 -17.29
CA GLU A 333 -9.38 -3.33 -17.11
C GLU A 333 -8.71 -2.97 -18.44
N HIS A 334 -9.04 -3.68 -19.51
CA HIS A 334 -8.45 -3.51 -20.84
C HIS A 334 -9.50 -3.69 -21.93
N MET A 335 -9.28 -2.99 -23.05
CA MET A 335 -10.17 -3.06 -24.20
C MET A 335 -9.36 -3.08 -25.52
N PRO A 336 -8.69 -4.21 -25.85
CA PRO A 336 -8.08 -4.35 -27.17
C PRO A 336 -9.13 -4.35 -28.28
N THR A 337 -8.84 -3.63 -29.35
CA THR A 337 -9.73 -3.48 -30.51
C THR A 337 -9.04 -3.99 -31.77
N GLY A 338 -9.78 -4.76 -32.58
CA GLY A 338 -9.41 -5.19 -33.93
C GLY A 338 -10.15 -4.39 -35.01
N ILE A 339 -10.13 -4.92 -36.26
CA ILE A 339 -10.88 -4.34 -37.38
C ILE A 339 -12.37 -4.69 -37.25
N ASP A 340 -12.68 -5.93 -36.96
CA ASP A 340 -14.03 -6.49 -36.93
C ASP A 340 -14.42 -7.01 -35.52
N GLY A 341 -13.68 -6.62 -34.48
CA GLY A 341 -13.98 -7.07 -33.13
C GLY A 341 -13.36 -6.23 -32.04
N VAL A 342 -13.98 -6.24 -30.89
CA VAL A 342 -13.48 -5.65 -29.66
C VAL A 342 -13.60 -6.64 -28.52
N THR A 343 -12.56 -6.75 -27.72
CA THR A 343 -12.57 -7.55 -26.50
C THR A 343 -12.49 -6.61 -25.30
N VAL A 344 -13.39 -6.80 -24.32
CA VAL A 344 -13.37 -6.06 -23.06
C VAL A 344 -13.07 -7.01 -21.91
N VAL A 345 -11.97 -6.78 -21.22
CA VAL A 345 -11.55 -7.58 -20.07
C VAL A 345 -12.04 -6.94 -18.78
N ALA A 346 -12.76 -7.70 -17.98
CA ALA A 346 -13.29 -7.24 -16.70
C ALA A 346 -13.14 -8.31 -15.60
N PRO A 347 -13.10 -7.90 -14.30
CA PRO A 347 -13.12 -8.86 -13.21
C PRO A 347 -14.36 -9.75 -13.26
N THR A 348 -14.17 -11.06 -13.21
CA THR A 348 -15.25 -12.07 -13.27
C THR A 348 -16.31 -11.83 -12.20
N THR A 349 -15.88 -11.36 -11.02
CA THR A 349 -16.77 -11.06 -9.89
C THR A 349 -17.79 -9.96 -10.19
N GLN A 350 -17.42 -8.95 -11.00
CA GLN A 350 -18.33 -7.87 -11.39
C GLN A 350 -19.38 -8.32 -12.42
N LEU A 351 -19.12 -9.41 -13.13
CA LEU A 351 -20.01 -9.97 -14.17
C LEU A 351 -21.01 -10.98 -13.60
N ALA A 352 -20.85 -11.40 -12.33
CA ALA A 352 -21.71 -12.39 -11.69
C ALA A 352 -23.18 -11.94 -11.71
N GLY A 353 -24.07 -12.79 -12.27
CA GLY A 353 -25.49 -12.50 -12.40
C GLY A 353 -25.88 -11.47 -13.47
N LYS A 354 -24.90 -10.82 -14.13
CA LYS A 354 -25.17 -9.73 -15.09
C LYS A 354 -24.96 -10.13 -16.57
N ARG A 355 -24.27 -11.25 -16.84
CA ARG A 355 -23.81 -11.65 -18.19
C ARG A 355 -24.92 -11.68 -19.24
N MET A 356 -26.04 -12.33 -18.94
CA MET A 356 -27.15 -12.44 -19.89
C MET A 356 -27.77 -11.08 -20.23
N ASN A 357 -27.89 -10.20 -19.23
CA ASN A 357 -28.38 -8.83 -19.42
C ASN A 357 -27.43 -8.03 -20.29
N ILE A 358 -26.12 -8.13 -20.02
CA ILE A 358 -25.07 -7.47 -20.81
C ILE A 358 -25.13 -7.92 -22.28
N LEU A 359 -25.11 -9.23 -22.54
CA LEU A 359 -25.18 -9.77 -23.90
C LEU A 359 -26.46 -9.33 -24.63
N SER A 360 -27.62 -9.41 -23.98
CA SER A 360 -28.90 -8.98 -24.55
C SER A 360 -28.91 -7.51 -24.93
N ASN A 361 -28.39 -6.63 -24.05
CA ASN A 361 -28.31 -5.20 -24.30
C ASN A 361 -27.27 -4.86 -25.40
N ILE A 362 -26.14 -5.56 -25.47
CA ILE A 362 -25.17 -5.40 -26.54
C ILE A 362 -25.79 -5.82 -27.89
N CYS A 363 -26.44 -6.98 -27.95
CA CYS A 363 -27.11 -7.43 -29.17
C CYS A 363 -28.17 -6.41 -29.64
N ARG A 364 -28.91 -5.80 -28.73
CA ARG A 364 -29.93 -4.78 -29.05
C ARG A 364 -29.32 -3.45 -29.53
N LYS A 365 -28.26 -2.94 -28.84
CA LYS A 365 -27.71 -1.59 -29.09
C LYS A 365 -26.65 -1.56 -30.17
N ALA A 366 -25.75 -2.54 -30.18
CA ALA A 366 -24.61 -2.61 -31.09
C ALA A 366 -24.87 -3.49 -32.32
N LYS A 367 -25.86 -4.43 -32.22
CA LYS A 367 -26.21 -5.40 -33.27
C LYS A 367 -24.96 -6.12 -33.85
N PRO A 368 -24.16 -6.78 -33.00
CA PRO A 368 -23.03 -7.56 -33.42
C PRO A 368 -23.47 -8.83 -34.12
N GLU A 369 -22.55 -9.47 -34.85
CA GLU A 369 -22.75 -10.82 -35.39
C GLU A 369 -22.60 -11.86 -34.31
N CYS A 370 -21.64 -11.64 -33.39
CA CYS A 370 -21.39 -12.52 -32.26
C CYS A 370 -20.99 -11.71 -31.02
N ALA A 371 -21.44 -12.19 -29.84
CA ALA A 371 -20.98 -11.65 -28.55
C ALA A 371 -20.95 -12.80 -27.53
N TYR A 372 -19.82 -13.01 -26.87
CA TYR A 372 -19.65 -14.08 -25.92
C TYR A 372 -18.64 -13.73 -24.83
N PHE A 373 -18.66 -14.52 -23.74
CA PHE A 373 -17.68 -14.42 -22.65
C PHE A 373 -16.72 -15.62 -22.70
N GLU A 374 -15.44 -15.33 -22.49
CA GLU A 374 -14.40 -16.29 -22.16
C GLU A 374 -13.92 -16.04 -20.74
N ASP A 375 -13.81 -17.11 -19.96
CA ASP A 375 -13.42 -17.09 -18.55
C ASP A 375 -11.99 -17.58 -18.34
N HIS A 376 -11.56 -17.60 -17.08
CA HIS A 376 -10.28 -18.17 -16.64
C HIS A 376 -9.08 -17.44 -17.22
N ILE A 377 -9.16 -16.11 -17.31
CA ILE A 377 -8.07 -15.27 -17.76
C ILE A 377 -7.32 -14.72 -16.56
N ALA A 378 -6.00 -14.86 -16.61
CA ALA A 378 -5.08 -14.15 -15.71
C ALA A 378 -4.32 -13.07 -16.49
N LEU A 379 -4.15 -11.92 -15.85
CA LEU A 379 -3.37 -10.80 -16.39
C LEU A 379 -2.04 -10.71 -15.66
N ILE A 380 -0.96 -10.53 -16.43
CA ILE A 380 0.41 -10.37 -15.94
C ILE A 380 0.96 -9.06 -16.50
N ALA A 381 1.39 -8.17 -15.60
CA ALA A 381 2.09 -6.95 -15.95
C ALA A 381 3.60 -7.13 -15.75
N VAL A 382 4.35 -6.83 -16.77
CA VAL A 382 5.81 -6.71 -16.72
C VAL A 382 6.13 -5.21 -16.78
N VAL A 383 6.62 -4.68 -15.67
CA VAL A 383 6.79 -3.24 -15.45
C VAL A 383 8.26 -2.87 -15.43
N GLY A 384 8.62 -1.79 -16.09
CA GLY A 384 9.95 -1.22 -16.03
C GLY A 384 10.24 -0.22 -17.14
N SER A 385 11.15 0.72 -16.87
CA SER A 385 11.52 1.78 -17.81
C SER A 385 12.12 1.27 -19.12
N GLY A 386 12.73 0.09 -19.13
CA GLY A 386 13.24 -0.55 -20.34
C GLY A 386 12.16 -1.02 -21.31
N VAL A 387 10.92 -1.20 -20.84
CA VAL A 387 9.78 -1.54 -21.70
C VAL A 387 9.43 -0.35 -22.62
N TYR A 388 9.60 0.86 -22.11
CA TYR A 388 9.35 2.10 -22.85
C TYR A 388 10.56 2.59 -23.64
N ASN A 389 11.77 2.42 -23.08
CA ASN A 389 12.99 3.07 -23.58
C ASN A 389 13.68 2.21 -24.67
N HIS A 390 13.64 2.64 -25.92
CA HIS A 390 14.30 1.97 -27.06
C HIS A 390 15.85 1.99 -27.01
N ARG A 391 16.45 2.55 -25.96
CA ARG A 391 17.91 2.72 -25.82
C ARG A 391 18.61 1.57 -25.12
N PHE A 392 17.88 0.57 -24.60
CA PHE A 392 18.55 -0.61 -24.03
C PHE A 392 19.34 -1.32 -25.13
N SER A 393 20.65 -1.44 -24.92
CA SER A 393 21.55 -2.25 -25.74
C SER A 393 21.30 -3.73 -25.46
N GLY A 394 20.36 -4.35 -26.17
CA GLY A 394 20.00 -5.75 -25.97
C GLY A 394 18.66 -6.09 -26.62
N SER A 395 18.16 -7.31 -26.35
CA SER A 395 16.82 -7.72 -26.80
C SER A 395 15.76 -6.85 -26.15
N SER A 396 14.75 -6.44 -26.93
CA SER A 396 13.62 -5.69 -26.39
C SER A 396 12.95 -6.48 -25.25
N PRO A 397 12.65 -5.86 -24.11
CA PRO A 397 11.90 -6.53 -23.04
C PRO A 397 10.61 -7.21 -23.52
N ILE A 398 9.95 -6.61 -24.49
CA ILE A 398 8.73 -7.16 -25.11
C ILE A 398 9.03 -8.46 -25.82
N SER A 399 10.07 -8.52 -26.66
CA SER A 399 10.47 -9.77 -27.34
C SER A 399 10.90 -10.85 -26.34
N THR A 400 11.59 -10.44 -25.28
CA THR A 400 12.00 -11.38 -24.20
C THR A 400 10.78 -11.99 -23.51
N VAL A 401 9.74 -11.22 -23.20
CA VAL A 401 8.49 -11.72 -22.60
C VAL A 401 7.81 -12.74 -23.51
N PHE A 402 7.64 -12.42 -24.80
CA PHE A 402 6.98 -13.33 -25.73
C PHE A 402 7.81 -14.58 -26.01
N SER A 403 9.13 -14.47 -26.14
CA SER A 403 10.01 -15.63 -26.29
C SER A 403 9.93 -16.54 -25.05
N ALA A 404 9.97 -16.00 -23.84
CA ALA A 404 9.86 -16.77 -22.61
C ALA A 404 8.55 -17.56 -22.52
N LEU A 405 7.43 -16.94 -22.90
CA LEU A 405 6.12 -17.59 -22.91
C LEU A 405 6.05 -18.68 -24.01
N SER A 406 6.58 -18.39 -25.21
CA SER A 406 6.67 -19.35 -26.31
C SER A 406 7.50 -20.58 -25.96
N ASP A 407 8.70 -20.38 -25.40
CA ASP A 407 9.61 -21.44 -24.97
C ASP A 407 9.00 -22.33 -23.87
N ALA A 408 8.14 -21.74 -23.03
CA ALA A 408 7.39 -22.46 -22.01
C ALA A 408 6.08 -23.10 -22.54
N ASN A 409 5.79 -22.99 -23.83
CA ASN A 409 4.53 -23.42 -24.44
C ASN A 409 3.29 -22.84 -23.74
N ILE A 410 3.30 -21.54 -23.46
CA ILE A 410 2.20 -20.81 -22.86
C ILE A 410 1.57 -19.89 -23.89
N PRO A 411 0.33 -20.17 -24.34
CA PRO A 411 -0.38 -19.32 -25.27
C PRO A 411 -0.68 -17.94 -24.65
N VAL A 412 -0.43 -16.88 -25.41
CA VAL A 412 -0.86 -15.54 -25.05
C VAL A 412 -2.24 -15.30 -25.63
N LEU A 413 -3.24 -15.07 -24.78
CA LEU A 413 -4.63 -14.87 -25.16
C LEU A 413 -4.89 -13.43 -25.60
N LEU A 414 -4.27 -12.48 -24.93
CA LEU A 414 -4.35 -11.06 -25.24
C LEU A 414 -3.07 -10.34 -24.82
N THR A 415 -2.87 -9.17 -25.38
CA THR A 415 -1.80 -8.25 -24.99
C THR A 415 -2.31 -6.82 -25.00
N ASN A 416 -1.85 -6.02 -24.08
CA ASN A 416 -2.10 -4.58 -24.03
C ASN A 416 -0.83 -3.83 -23.69
N ARG A 417 -0.64 -2.67 -24.35
CA ARG A 417 0.44 -1.74 -24.08
C ARG A 417 -0.03 -0.32 -24.37
N SER A 418 0.13 0.58 -23.42
CA SER A 418 -0.04 2.02 -23.63
C SER A 418 1.29 2.69 -23.95
N LEU A 419 1.26 3.75 -24.74
CA LEU A 419 2.43 4.60 -24.99
C LEU A 419 2.80 5.46 -23.78
N ALA A 420 1.86 5.64 -22.84
CA ALA A 420 2.04 6.46 -21.64
C ALA A 420 2.52 5.65 -20.43
N GLU A 421 2.57 4.31 -20.53
CA GLU A 421 2.85 3.42 -19.41
C GLU A 421 4.17 2.66 -19.60
N ASN A 422 4.84 2.35 -18.50
CA ASN A 422 6.09 1.61 -18.48
C ASN A 422 5.85 0.10 -18.30
N ASN A 423 4.78 -0.43 -18.90
CA ASN A 423 4.42 -1.84 -18.76
C ASN A 423 4.07 -2.50 -20.10
N ILE A 424 4.06 -3.82 -20.06
CA ILE A 424 3.34 -4.66 -21.00
C ILE A 424 2.43 -5.59 -20.22
N ILE A 425 1.17 -5.66 -20.61
CA ILE A 425 0.20 -6.59 -20.04
C ILE A 425 0.03 -7.76 -21.00
N VAL A 426 0.13 -8.98 -20.46
CA VAL A 426 -0.18 -10.21 -21.19
C VAL A 426 -1.28 -10.97 -20.45
N GLY A 427 -2.28 -11.46 -21.20
CA GLY A 427 -3.32 -12.33 -20.70
C GLY A 427 -2.98 -13.80 -21.06
N VAL A 428 -3.09 -14.66 -20.07
CA VAL A 428 -2.87 -16.11 -20.19
C VAL A 428 -4.00 -16.88 -19.51
N ASP A 429 -4.11 -18.19 -19.79
CA ASP A 429 -5.01 -19.07 -19.03
C ASP A 429 -4.60 -19.08 -17.54
N GLU A 430 -5.59 -19.02 -16.64
CA GLU A 430 -5.36 -18.98 -15.19
C GLU A 430 -4.56 -20.18 -14.67
N ASN A 431 -4.69 -21.35 -15.29
CA ASN A 431 -3.95 -22.55 -14.91
C ASN A 431 -2.46 -22.47 -15.29
N ARG A 432 -2.09 -21.54 -16.16
CA ARG A 432 -0.71 -21.32 -16.59
C ARG A 432 -0.10 -20.05 -15.98
N PHE A 433 -0.81 -19.39 -15.07
CA PHE A 433 -0.42 -18.11 -14.49
C PHE A 433 0.92 -18.14 -13.78
N GLU A 434 1.10 -19.09 -12.85
CA GLU A 434 2.34 -19.20 -12.08
C GLU A 434 3.52 -19.61 -12.97
N ASP A 435 3.30 -20.50 -13.94
CA ASP A 435 4.33 -20.92 -14.90
C ASP A 435 4.75 -19.75 -15.80
N ALA A 436 3.79 -18.93 -16.22
CA ALA A 436 4.06 -17.74 -17.02
C ALA A 436 4.93 -16.73 -16.25
N ILE A 437 4.60 -16.44 -14.99
CA ILE A 437 5.41 -15.55 -14.14
C ILE A 437 6.83 -16.12 -13.98
N ARG A 438 6.99 -17.42 -13.70
CA ARG A 438 8.32 -18.06 -13.57
C ARG A 438 9.13 -17.98 -14.86
N ALA A 439 8.50 -18.26 -16.01
CA ALA A 439 9.15 -18.21 -17.31
C ALA A 439 9.65 -16.78 -17.64
N ILE A 440 8.78 -15.78 -17.45
CA ILE A 440 9.13 -14.37 -17.67
C ILE A 440 10.24 -13.95 -16.70
N TYR A 441 10.11 -14.23 -15.40
CA TYR A 441 11.11 -13.87 -14.40
C TYR A 441 12.49 -14.43 -14.73
N SER A 442 12.58 -15.73 -15.03
CA SER A 442 13.84 -16.43 -15.33
C SER A 442 14.52 -15.92 -16.61
N SER A 443 13.79 -15.29 -17.51
CA SER A 443 14.36 -14.71 -18.72
C SER A 443 15.06 -13.36 -18.49
N PHE A 444 14.73 -12.65 -17.41
CA PHE A 444 15.34 -11.37 -17.05
C PHE A 444 16.34 -11.49 -15.89
N VAL A 445 16.12 -12.42 -14.99
CA VAL A 445 16.93 -12.59 -13.77
C VAL A 445 17.60 -13.95 -13.83
N LYS A 446 18.89 -13.95 -14.12
CA LYS A 446 19.72 -15.17 -14.16
C LYS A 446 20.37 -15.43 -12.81
#